data_2e343804a15dfd3f023bfe0c26263586
#
_entry.id   2e343804a15dfd3f023bfe0c26263586
#
_cell.length_a   1.000
_cell.length_b   1.000
_cell.length_c   1.000
_cell.angle_alpha   90.00
_cell.angle_beta   90.00
_cell.angle_gamma   90.00
#
_symmetry.space_group_name_H-M   'P 1'
#
loop_
_entity.id
_entity.type
_entity.pdbx_description
1 polymer ?
#
loop_
_entity_poly.entity_id
_entity_poly.type
_entity_poly.pdbx_seq_one_letter_code
_entity_poly.pdbx_strand_id
1 'polypeptide(L)'
;MPFPIADGLRSMEIGTPGEMRSRLNALILEGKKRATAGLLAEYEAEGEPIEHVGELLALVDDNLRRIATLRVTDVEPSRFADVPDSFALAEGEGDLSGDDFRASHLAFWTRQGETITDDTMLVLVRFELVERAAD
;
A
#
# COMPACT_ATOMS: atom_id res chain seq x y z
N MET A 1 -8.06 15.83 0.96
CA MET A 1 -8.40 15.56 -0.47
C MET A 1 -8.64 14.08 -0.64
N PRO A 2 -9.71 13.67 -1.33
CA PRO A 2 -9.93 12.25 -1.62
C PRO A 2 -8.79 11.67 -2.44
N PHE A 3 -8.65 10.34 -2.40
CA PHE A 3 -7.65 9.68 -3.23
C PHE A 3 -7.99 9.89 -4.71
N PRO A 4 -6.98 10.11 -5.56
CA PRO A 4 -7.23 10.33 -6.99
C PRO A 4 -7.95 9.17 -7.66
N ILE A 5 -8.65 9.46 -8.76
CA ILE A 5 -9.31 8.46 -9.59
C ILE A 5 -8.54 8.38 -10.92
N ALA A 6 -8.21 7.18 -11.34
CA ALA A 6 -7.55 6.92 -12.63
C ALA A 6 -8.34 5.85 -13.38
N ASP A 7 -8.71 6.16 -14.63
CA ASP A 7 -9.52 5.26 -15.48
C ASP A 7 -10.79 4.76 -14.77
N GLY A 8 -11.42 5.63 -13.97
CA GLY A 8 -12.66 5.31 -13.26
C GLY A 8 -12.47 4.50 -11.98
N LEU A 9 -11.24 4.19 -11.59
CA LEU A 9 -10.94 3.42 -10.39
C LEU A 9 -10.24 4.26 -9.35
N ARG A 10 -10.50 3.98 -8.07
CA ARG A 10 -9.74 4.60 -6.98
C ARG A 10 -8.28 4.21 -7.14
N SER A 11 -7.37 5.18 -7.00
CA SER A 11 -5.95 4.94 -7.18
C SER A 11 -5.31 4.30 -5.96
N MET A 12 -4.22 3.58 -6.21
CA MET A 12 -3.30 3.14 -5.18
C MET A 12 -1.94 3.77 -5.50
N GLU A 13 -1.55 4.74 -4.68
CA GLU A 13 -0.25 5.40 -4.78
C GLU A 13 0.71 4.73 -3.81
N ILE A 14 1.73 4.07 -4.35
CA ILE A 14 2.68 3.32 -3.54
C ILE A 14 3.92 4.17 -3.27
N GLY A 15 4.30 4.28 -1.99
CA GLY A 15 5.47 5.01 -1.59
C GLY A 15 5.43 6.50 -1.95
N THR A 16 6.59 7.13 -1.99
CA THR A 16 6.71 8.52 -2.39
C THR A 16 7.04 8.62 -3.88
N PRO A 17 6.61 9.72 -4.55
CA PRO A 17 6.92 9.91 -5.97
C PRO A 17 8.42 9.83 -6.24
N GLY A 18 8.79 9.36 -7.44
CA GLY A 18 10.16 9.24 -7.88
C GLY A 18 10.67 7.82 -7.81
N GLU A 19 11.92 7.65 -7.41
CA GLU A 19 12.62 6.36 -7.45
C GLU A 19 11.94 5.29 -6.57
N MET A 20 11.46 5.67 -5.39
CA MET A 20 10.80 4.73 -4.51
C MET A 20 9.54 4.14 -5.16
N ARG A 21 8.67 5.00 -5.70
CA ARG A 21 7.45 4.54 -6.38
C ARG A 21 7.78 3.68 -7.58
N SER A 22 8.74 4.08 -8.41
CA SER A 22 9.16 3.27 -9.56
C SER A 22 9.62 1.88 -9.15
N ARG A 23 10.43 1.80 -8.11
CA ARG A 23 10.96 0.53 -7.60
C ARG A 23 9.85 -0.36 -7.06
N LEU A 24 8.97 0.20 -6.25
CA LEU A 24 7.88 -0.57 -5.64
C LEU A 24 6.84 -0.99 -6.67
N ASN A 25 6.51 -0.11 -7.61
CA ASN A 25 5.60 -0.46 -8.71
C ASN A 25 6.16 -1.61 -9.55
N ALA A 26 7.47 -1.61 -9.80
CA ALA A 26 8.10 -2.71 -10.52
C ALA A 26 7.94 -4.04 -9.78
N LEU A 27 8.07 -4.03 -8.45
CA LEU A 27 7.87 -5.25 -7.64
C LEU A 27 6.43 -5.76 -7.74
N ILE A 28 5.44 -4.86 -7.80
CA ILE A 28 4.04 -5.24 -8.00
C ILE A 28 3.85 -5.87 -9.38
N LEU A 29 4.39 -5.24 -10.41
CA LEU A 29 4.26 -5.75 -11.79
C LEU A 29 4.94 -7.09 -11.98
N GLU A 30 5.97 -7.39 -11.19
CA GLU A 30 6.67 -8.68 -11.20
C GLU A 30 5.98 -9.74 -10.34
N GLY A 31 4.95 -9.37 -9.59
CA GLY A 31 4.24 -10.28 -8.69
C GLY A 31 4.95 -10.54 -7.35
N LYS A 32 6.00 -9.81 -7.06
CA LYS A 32 6.76 -9.95 -5.81
C LYS A 32 6.11 -9.20 -4.65
N LYS A 33 5.57 -8.00 -4.91
CA LYS A 33 4.84 -7.22 -3.93
C LYS A 33 3.35 -7.45 -4.13
N ARG A 34 2.68 -7.98 -3.09
CA ARG A 34 1.26 -8.36 -3.12
C ARG A 34 0.49 -7.79 -1.94
N ALA A 35 1.08 -6.84 -1.23
CA ALA A 35 0.42 -6.21 -0.09
C ALA A 35 1.01 -4.83 0.15
N THR A 36 0.22 -3.98 0.78
CA THR A 36 0.66 -2.66 1.20
C THR A 36 -0.06 -2.27 2.49
N ALA A 37 0.58 -1.42 3.28
CA ALA A 37 0.01 -0.91 4.52
C ALA A 37 -0.15 0.59 4.43
N GLY A 38 -1.27 1.10 4.93
CA GLY A 38 -1.51 2.53 5.08
C GLY A 38 -1.88 2.87 6.50
N LEU A 39 -1.81 4.15 6.84
CA LEU A 39 -2.24 4.64 8.14
C LEU A 39 -3.75 4.85 8.12
N LEU A 40 -4.48 4.27 9.08
CA LEU A 40 -5.93 4.48 9.19
C LEU A 40 -6.27 5.97 9.28
N ALA A 41 -5.45 6.74 10.00
CA ALA A 41 -5.66 8.17 10.14
C ALA A 41 -5.66 8.92 8.80
N GLU A 42 -4.90 8.43 7.82
CA GLU A 42 -4.86 9.03 6.49
C GLU A 42 -6.19 8.83 5.75
N TYR A 43 -6.78 7.64 5.84
CA TYR A 43 -8.11 7.38 5.28
C TYR A 43 -9.15 8.32 5.90
N GLU A 44 -9.09 8.47 7.22
CA GLU A 44 -10.04 9.34 7.92
C GLU A 44 -9.85 10.82 7.54
N ALA A 45 -8.60 11.26 7.43
CA ALA A 45 -8.28 12.64 7.06
C ALA A 45 -8.75 12.98 5.64
N GLU A 46 -8.68 12.00 4.72
CA GLU A 46 -9.09 12.17 3.32
C GLU A 46 -10.57 11.87 3.09
N GLY A 47 -11.28 11.43 4.12
CA GLY A 47 -12.70 11.04 3.98
C GLY A 47 -12.90 9.81 3.10
N GLU A 48 -11.90 8.93 3.04
CA GLU A 48 -11.94 7.74 2.20
C GLU A 48 -12.35 6.51 2.99
N PRO A 49 -13.25 5.68 2.47
CA PRO A 49 -13.54 4.40 3.10
C PRO A 49 -12.35 3.45 2.90
N ILE A 50 -12.21 2.51 3.84
CA ILE A 50 -11.23 1.43 3.69
C ILE A 50 -11.64 0.59 2.48
N GLU A 51 -10.67 0.09 1.74
CA GLU A 51 -10.91 -0.81 0.61
C GLU A 51 -11.70 -2.05 1.06
N HIS A 52 -12.39 -2.69 0.14
CA HIS A 52 -13.12 -3.93 0.41
C HIS A 52 -12.63 -5.05 -0.50
N VAL A 53 -12.80 -6.28 -0.03
CA VAL A 53 -12.44 -7.47 -0.82
C VAL A 53 -13.20 -7.45 -2.14
N GLY A 54 -12.46 -7.66 -3.23
CA GLY A 54 -13.02 -7.62 -4.59
C GLY A 54 -12.93 -6.25 -5.25
N GLU A 55 -12.60 -5.21 -4.51
CA GLU A 55 -12.46 -3.88 -5.10
C GLU A 55 -11.32 -3.86 -6.13
N LEU A 56 -11.56 -3.18 -7.25
CA LEU A 56 -10.52 -2.96 -8.26
C LEU A 56 -9.90 -1.58 -8.03
N LEU A 57 -8.58 -1.53 -8.03
CA LEU A 57 -7.81 -0.32 -7.81
C LEU A 57 -6.90 -0.05 -9.00
N ALA A 58 -6.64 1.21 -9.27
CA ALA A 58 -5.68 1.62 -10.29
C ALA A 58 -4.30 1.81 -9.62
N LEU A 59 -3.33 0.98 -9.98
CA LEU A 59 -1.95 1.25 -9.61
C LEU A 59 -1.45 2.36 -10.51
N VAL A 60 -0.93 3.44 -9.93
CA VAL A 60 -0.58 4.64 -10.69
C VAL A 60 0.89 5.01 -10.58
N ASP A 61 1.38 5.72 -11.62
CA ASP A 61 2.71 6.30 -11.64
C ASP A 61 2.71 7.72 -11.03
N ASP A 62 3.82 8.44 -11.14
CA ASP A 62 3.94 9.79 -10.59
C ASP A 62 3.00 10.80 -11.25
N ASN A 63 2.53 10.52 -12.45
CA ASN A 63 1.59 11.37 -13.19
C ASN A 63 0.14 10.94 -12.97
N LEU A 64 -0.10 10.06 -12.02
CA LEU A 64 -1.42 9.51 -11.69
C LEU A 64 -2.07 8.79 -12.88
N ARG A 65 -1.26 8.20 -13.75
CA ARG A 65 -1.73 7.35 -14.85
C ARG A 65 -1.77 5.91 -14.37
N ARG A 66 -2.84 5.20 -14.74
CA ARG A 66 -2.96 3.79 -14.41
C ARG A 66 -1.93 2.98 -15.19
N ILE A 67 -1.08 2.25 -14.48
CA ILE A 67 -0.10 1.33 -15.07
C ILE A 67 -0.53 -0.12 -14.92
N ALA A 68 -1.47 -0.39 -14.02
CA ALA A 68 -2.02 -1.72 -13.80
C ALA A 68 -3.34 -1.63 -13.05
N THR A 69 -4.11 -2.72 -13.08
CA THR A 69 -5.31 -2.88 -12.25
C THR A 69 -5.04 -3.96 -11.22
N LEU A 70 -5.36 -3.68 -9.98
CA LEU A 70 -5.21 -4.59 -8.84
C LEU A 70 -6.59 -4.96 -8.31
N ARG A 71 -6.74 -6.19 -7.80
CA ARG A 71 -7.95 -6.61 -7.08
C ARG A 71 -7.58 -6.85 -5.62
N VAL A 72 -8.33 -6.26 -4.71
CA VAL A 72 -8.16 -6.46 -3.27
C VAL A 72 -8.60 -7.86 -2.91
N THR A 73 -7.71 -8.62 -2.27
CA THR A 73 -8.01 -10.00 -1.85
C THR A 73 -8.25 -10.12 -0.36
N ASP A 74 -7.71 -9.21 0.44
CA ASP A 74 -7.91 -9.18 1.89
C ASP A 74 -7.65 -7.78 2.42
N VAL A 75 -8.40 -7.38 3.44
CA VAL A 75 -8.23 -6.09 4.12
C VAL A 75 -8.46 -6.31 5.60
N GLU A 76 -7.51 -5.87 6.43
CA GLU A 76 -7.74 -5.89 7.87
C GLU A 76 -7.09 -4.71 8.56
N PRO A 77 -7.77 -4.12 9.56
CA PRO A 77 -7.13 -3.16 10.46
C PRO A 77 -6.17 -3.92 11.38
N SER A 78 -5.05 -3.31 11.70
CA SER A 78 -4.08 -3.90 12.63
C SER A 78 -3.35 -2.82 13.39
N ARG A 79 -3.04 -3.08 14.66
CA ARG A 79 -2.10 -2.26 15.39
C ARG A 79 -0.72 -2.44 14.74
N PHE A 80 0.07 -1.37 14.78
CA PHE A 80 1.44 -1.42 14.27
C PHE A 80 2.23 -2.58 14.93
N ALA A 81 2.06 -2.76 16.23
CA ALA A 81 2.76 -3.81 16.98
C ALA A 81 2.38 -5.24 16.56
N ASP A 82 1.22 -5.43 15.94
CA ASP A 82 0.64 -6.74 15.66
C ASP A 82 0.81 -7.22 14.22
N VAL A 83 1.50 -6.48 13.37
CA VAL A 83 1.69 -6.85 11.96
C VAL A 83 2.42 -8.20 11.90
N PRO A 84 1.81 -9.22 11.26
CA PRO A 84 2.40 -10.56 11.26
C PRO A 84 3.51 -10.72 10.20
N ASP A 85 4.36 -11.72 10.41
CA ASP A 85 5.45 -12.03 9.47
C ASP A 85 4.93 -12.31 8.06
N SER A 86 3.78 -12.98 7.94
CA SER A 86 3.18 -13.29 6.64
C SER A 86 2.85 -12.03 5.84
N PHE A 87 2.44 -10.97 6.52
CA PHE A 87 2.16 -9.71 5.83
C PHE A 87 3.46 -9.05 5.37
N ALA A 88 4.49 -9.04 6.21
CA ALA A 88 5.80 -8.50 5.84
C ALA A 88 6.35 -9.18 4.59
N LEU A 89 6.21 -10.51 4.51
CA LEU A 89 6.63 -11.27 3.34
C LEU A 89 5.80 -10.92 2.10
N ALA A 90 4.49 -10.73 2.26
CA ALA A 90 3.61 -10.37 1.14
C ALA A 90 3.90 -8.98 0.59
N GLU A 91 4.44 -8.07 1.40
CA GLU A 91 4.85 -6.75 0.91
C GLU A 91 5.98 -6.82 -0.11
N GLY A 92 6.79 -7.86 -0.07
CA GLY A 92 7.79 -8.13 -1.09
C GLY A 92 8.92 -7.10 -1.21
N GLU A 93 9.15 -6.31 -0.17
CA GLU A 93 10.12 -5.21 -0.18
C GLU A 93 11.43 -5.55 0.52
N GLY A 94 11.62 -6.83 0.88
CA GLY A 94 12.82 -7.30 1.55
C GLY A 94 12.65 -7.60 3.04
N ASP A 95 11.56 -7.17 3.65
CA ASP A 95 11.27 -7.47 5.04
C ASP A 95 10.88 -8.96 5.16
N LEU A 96 11.49 -9.67 6.10
CA LEU A 96 11.26 -11.11 6.28
C LEU A 96 10.40 -11.42 7.50
N SER A 97 10.10 -10.41 8.33
CA SER A 97 9.35 -10.60 9.57
C SER A 97 8.58 -9.34 9.92
N GLY A 98 7.64 -9.47 10.86
CA GLY A 98 6.94 -8.33 11.41
C GLY A 98 7.89 -7.32 12.06
N ASP A 99 8.96 -7.80 12.69
CA ASP A 99 9.97 -6.91 13.28
C ASP A 99 10.71 -6.10 12.22
N ASP A 100 11.08 -6.73 11.10
CA ASP A 100 11.68 -6.02 9.96
C ASP A 100 10.71 -4.99 9.40
N PHE A 101 9.44 -5.36 9.25
CA PHE A 101 8.38 -4.45 8.80
C PHE A 101 8.31 -3.21 9.70
N ARG A 102 8.25 -3.44 11.02
CA ARG A 102 8.13 -2.34 11.98
C ARG A 102 9.34 -1.41 11.90
N ALA A 103 10.54 -1.95 11.80
CA ALA A 103 11.75 -1.14 11.71
C ALA A 103 11.76 -0.27 10.44
N SER A 104 11.47 -0.87 9.29
CA SER A 104 11.50 -0.15 8.00
C SER A 104 10.39 0.88 7.89
N HIS A 105 9.17 0.53 8.33
CA HIS A 105 8.02 1.42 8.25
C HIS A 105 8.07 2.54 9.29
N LEU A 106 8.59 2.27 10.49
CA LEU A 106 8.81 3.31 11.48
C LEU A 106 9.74 4.38 10.91
N ALA A 107 10.84 3.96 10.29
CA ALA A 107 11.79 4.89 9.66
C ALA A 107 11.13 5.68 8.54
N PHE A 108 10.35 5.02 7.69
CA PHE A 108 9.65 5.66 6.56
C PHE A 108 8.64 6.70 7.05
N TRP A 109 7.73 6.31 7.94
CA TRP A 109 6.69 7.22 8.41
C TRP A 109 7.27 8.36 9.26
N THR A 110 8.31 8.10 10.02
CA THR A 110 9.00 9.16 10.78
C THR A 110 9.57 10.22 9.83
N ARG A 111 10.14 9.79 8.70
CA ARG A 111 10.63 10.73 7.68
C ARG A 111 9.49 11.53 7.04
N GLN A 112 8.27 10.97 7.02
CA GLN A 112 7.09 11.65 6.52
C GLN A 112 6.45 12.58 7.56
N GLY A 113 7.03 12.69 8.76
CA GLY A 113 6.52 13.55 9.83
C GLY A 113 5.45 12.90 10.68
N GLU A 114 5.25 11.58 10.54
CA GLU A 114 4.25 10.87 11.33
C GLU A 114 4.82 10.39 12.67
N THR A 115 3.97 10.35 13.70
CA THR A 115 4.31 9.78 15.00
C THR A 115 3.69 8.39 15.10
N ILE A 116 4.54 7.37 15.20
CA ILE A 116 4.10 5.97 15.21
C ILE A 116 4.38 5.37 16.59
N THR A 117 3.36 4.68 17.13
CA THR A 117 3.49 3.93 18.39
C THR A 117 3.02 2.50 18.14
N ASP A 118 3.16 1.63 19.13
CA ASP A 118 2.67 0.26 19.05
C ASP A 118 1.17 0.20 18.76
N ASP A 119 0.41 1.20 19.21
CA ASP A 119 -1.04 1.25 19.07
C ASP A 119 -1.53 1.97 17.80
N THR A 120 -0.61 2.50 17.00
CA THR A 120 -0.99 3.17 15.76
C THR A 120 -1.73 2.18 14.86
N MET A 121 -2.93 2.57 14.39
CA MET A 121 -3.75 1.69 13.55
C MET A 121 -3.37 1.78 12.10
N LEU A 122 -3.16 0.63 11.50
CA LEU A 122 -2.85 0.46 10.09
C LEU A 122 -4.01 -0.22 9.38
N VAL A 123 -4.07 -0.03 8.08
CA VAL A 123 -4.93 -0.81 7.18
C VAL A 123 -3.99 -1.70 6.36
N LEU A 124 -4.12 -3.01 6.52
CA LEU A 124 -3.31 -3.99 5.81
C LEU A 124 -4.10 -4.48 4.60
N VAL A 125 -3.63 -4.16 3.41
CA VAL A 125 -4.33 -4.48 2.15
C VAL A 125 -3.50 -5.49 1.38
N ARG A 126 -4.12 -6.65 1.07
CA ARG A 126 -3.53 -7.64 0.18
C ARG A 126 -4.26 -7.55 -1.16
N PHE A 127 -3.52 -7.76 -2.24
CA PHE A 127 -4.07 -7.62 -3.59
C PHE A 127 -3.40 -8.59 -4.55
N GLU A 128 -4.01 -8.72 -5.73
CA GLU A 128 -3.43 -9.45 -6.86
C GLU A 128 -3.43 -8.56 -8.09
N LEU A 129 -2.46 -8.79 -8.96
CA LEU A 129 -2.39 -8.10 -10.25
C LEU A 129 -3.42 -8.72 -11.19
N VAL A 130 -4.34 -7.89 -11.70
CA VAL A 130 -5.38 -8.34 -12.65
C VAL A 130 -4.90 -8.18 -14.08
N GLU A 131 -4.42 -6.98 -14.41
CA GLU A 131 -3.89 -6.71 -15.75
C GLU A 131 -2.91 -5.54 -15.70
N ARG A 132 -1.98 -5.52 -16.65
CA ARG A 132 -1.09 -4.39 -16.87
C ARG A 132 -1.71 -3.50 -17.93
N ALA A 133 -1.53 -2.19 -17.78
CA ALA A 133 -2.00 -1.26 -18.80
C ALA A 133 -1.21 -1.45 -20.10
N ALA A 134 -1.88 -1.21 -21.22
CA ALA A 134 -1.21 -1.20 -22.51
C ALA A 134 -0.24 -0.02 -22.59
N ASP A 135 0.87 -0.21 -23.26
CA ASP A 135 1.85 0.84 -23.50
C ASP A 135 1.33 1.89 -24.50
#